data_b1e0fe6885c6d583361061b35bb46471
#
_entry.id   b1e0fe6885c6d583361061b35bb46471
#
_cell.length_a   1.000
_cell.length_b   1.000
_cell.length_c   1.000
_cell.angle_alpha   90.00
_cell.angle_beta   90.00
_cell.angle_gamma   90.00
#
_symmetry.space_group_name_H-M   'P 1'
#
loop_
_entity.id
_entity.type
_entity.pdbx_description
1 polymer ?
#
loop_
_entity_poly.entity_id
_entity_poly.type
_entity_poly.pdbx_seq_one_letter_code
_entity_poly.pdbx_strand_id
1 'polypeptide(L)'
;MVYFSSIMVDSTMSPDPKLPRESCVHSIYSSLAIEQNTLSLDQVTAVIDGKRILGPPKDIREVKNAYEAYEYMSSYDPCSMEDLLTVHRYMMKELVPEAGCFRSGNVGVFHGDQLVHAGTPAKFVPEVMSQLFDWLRTTSMHPLIKSCVFHYEFEFIHPFSDGNGRTGRLWHSLILQRWKPIFLWLPIEPLIQEKQEGYYKALNESNSLNECTPFVTFMLEVIRDALAEIMQNQKAFIPTNDAKNVGRNAADNVGINRDVVMKILKKQPHTTAKSLAEAMNLSPRQVERVLAELKKEGKIVRRGSNKSGCWEVN
;
A
#
# COMPACT_ATOMS: atom_id res chain seq x y z
N MET A 1 16.48 -11.63 -18.76
CA MET A 1 17.15 -10.57 -17.99
C MET A 1 16.45 -9.26 -18.33
N VAL A 2 15.42 -8.90 -17.57
CA VAL A 2 14.59 -7.70 -17.84
C VAL A 2 15.25 -6.53 -17.12
N TYR A 3 15.56 -5.48 -17.86
CA TYR A 3 16.19 -4.27 -17.38
C TYR A 3 15.26 -3.50 -16.41
N PHE A 4 15.52 -3.59 -15.11
CA PHE A 4 14.90 -2.75 -14.07
C PHE A 4 15.57 -1.37 -13.90
N SER A 5 16.37 -0.92 -14.87
CA SER A 5 17.28 0.20 -14.69
C SER A 5 16.74 1.59 -15.04
N SER A 6 15.44 1.78 -15.29
CA SER A 6 14.93 3.10 -15.70
C SER A 6 13.63 3.58 -15.05
N ILE A 7 13.25 3.08 -13.87
CA ILE A 7 12.30 3.83 -13.05
C ILE A 7 13.11 4.81 -12.20
N MET A 8 13.45 5.96 -12.78
CA MET A 8 13.95 7.11 -12.03
C MET A 8 12.77 7.68 -11.22
N VAL A 9 12.56 7.15 -10.02
CA VAL A 9 11.83 7.89 -8.98
C VAL A 9 12.78 8.99 -8.54
N ASP A 10 12.39 10.23 -8.85
CA ASP A 10 13.15 11.43 -8.53
C ASP A 10 13.54 11.42 -7.04
N SER A 11 14.86 11.50 -6.78
CA SER A 11 15.45 11.43 -5.44
C SER A 11 15.21 12.70 -4.59
N THR A 12 14.25 13.53 -4.99
CA THR A 12 13.83 14.75 -4.27
C THR A 12 12.63 14.55 -3.33
N MET A 13 12.16 13.31 -3.14
CA MET A 13 11.13 13.04 -2.15
C MET A 13 11.70 13.14 -0.72
N SER A 14 11.04 13.95 0.09
CA SER A 14 11.30 14.22 1.50
C SER A 14 11.68 12.97 2.32
N PRO A 15 12.61 13.04 3.29
CA PRO A 15 13.12 11.90 4.05
C PRO A 15 12.13 11.26 5.04
N ASP A 16 10.87 11.68 5.08
CA ASP A 16 9.82 11.05 5.90
C ASP A 16 8.58 10.74 5.03
N PRO A 17 8.63 9.67 4.21
CA PRO A 17 7.48 9.28 3.42
C PRO A 17 6.46 8.57 4.32
N LYS A 18 5.56 9.34 4.92
CA LYS A 18 4.34 8.75 5.48
C LYS A 18 3.61 8.02 4.36
N LEU A 19 3.16 6.81 4.66
CA LEU A 19 2.31 6.04 3.75
C LEU A 19 1.18 6.96 3.25
N PRO A 20 0.98 7.12 1.93
CA PRO A 20 -0.10 7.93 1.43
C PRO A 20 -1.41 7.45 2.03
N ARG A 21 -2.20 8.36 2.56
CA ARG A 21 -3.40 8.00 3.33
C ARG A 21 -4.34 7.06 2.58
N GLU A 22 -4.53 7.27 1.28
CA GLU A 22 -5.36 6.41 0.44
C GLU A 22 -4.80 4.99 0.35
N SER A 23 -3.51 4.84 0.09
CA SER A 23 -2.84 3.53 0.06
C SER A 23 -2.94 2.82 1.41
N CYS A 24 -2.77 3.54 2.53
CA CYS A 24 -2.94 3.00 3.87
C CYS A 24 -4.35 2.48 4.12
N VAL A 25 -5.39 3.25 3.75
CA VAL A 25 -6.80 2.84 3.88
C VAL A 25 -7.08 1.58 3.06
N HIS A 26 -6.60 1.52 1.81
CA HIS A 26 -6.76 0.35 0.95
C HIS A 26 -6.03 -0.88 1.49
N SER A 27 -4.80 -0.74 1.99
CA SER A 27 -4.06 -1.83 2.64
C SER A 27 -4.81 -2.39 3.84
N ILE A 28 -5.29 -1.52 4.72
CA ILE A 28 -6.04 -1.91 5.92
C ILE A 28 -7.33 -2.63 5.52
N TYR A 29 -8.12 -2.02 4.65
CA TYR A 29 -9.38 -2.63 4.17
C TYR A 29 -9.14 -4.02 3.59
N SER A 30 -8.20 -4.14 2.65
CA SER A 30 -7.93 -5.41 1.97
C SER A 30 -7.36 -6.46 2.89
N SER A 31 -6.40 -6.09 3.76
CA SER A 31 -5.81 -7.02 4.73
C SER A 31 -6.86 -7.56 5.71
N LEU A 32 -7.80 -6.72 6.14
CA LEU A 32 -8.88 -7.14 7.04
C LEU A 32 -9.97 -7.93 6.31
N ALA A 33 -10.29 -7.58 5.07
CA ALA A 33 -11.27 -8.31 4.27
C ALA A 33 -10.82 -9.75 3.95
N ILE A 34 -9.51 -9.99 3.75
CA ILE A 34 -8.93 -11.34 3.64
C ILE A 34 -9.24 -12.17 4.90
N GLU A 35 -9.27 -11.54 6.08
CA GLU A 35 -9.60 -12.16 7.38
C GLU A 35 -11.10 -12.06 7.71
N GLN A 36 -11.94 -11.86 6.69
CA GLN A 36 -13.42 -11.84 6.83
C GLN A 36 -13.99 -10.68 7.65
N ASN A 37 -13.28 -9.57 7.82
CA ASN A 37 -13.86 -8.35 8.35
C ASN A 37 -14.99 -7.87 7.42
N THR A 38 -16.13 -7.50 7.98
CA THR A 38 -17.35 -7.25 7.20
C THR A 38 -17.58 -5.79 6.82
N LEU A 39 -16.70 -4.88 7.26
CA LEU A 39 -16.83 -3.45 6.99
C LEU A 39 -16.48 -3.13 5.55
N SER A 40 -17.28 -2.26 4.91
CA SER A 40 -16.98 -1.72 3.58
C SER A 40 -15.80 -0.73 3.63
N LEU A 41 -15.20 -0.44 2.46
CA LEU A 41 -14.12 0.54 2.34
C LEU A 41 -14.53 1.92 2.90
N ASP A 42 -15.78 2.36 2.65
CA ASP A 42 -16.30 3.62 3.18
C ASP A 42 -16.41 3.59 4.71
N GLN A 43 -16.82 2.47 5.29
CA GLN A 43 -16.88 2.28 6.73
C GLN A 43 -15.49 2.27 7.37
N VAL A 44 -14.54 1.55 6.76
CA VAL A 44 -13.12 1.55 7.18
C VAL A 44 -12.56 2.97 7.15
N THR A 45 -12.80 3.72 6.06
CA THR A 45 -12.39 5.11 5.93
C THR A 45 -13.01 5.97 7.03
N ALA A 46 -14.31 5.80 7.31
CA ALA A 46 -15.01 6.54 8.35
C ALA A 46 -14.44 6.27 9.75
N VAL A 47 -14.09 5.00 10.06
CA VAL A 47 -13.45 4.64 11.34
C VAL A 47 -12.08 5.30 11.47
N ILE A 48 -11.27 5.28 10.42
CA ILE A 48 -9.96 5.94 10.37
C ILE A 48 -10.09 7.46 10.53
N ASP A 49 -11.19 8.06 10.03
CA ASP A 49 -11.53 9.48 10.20
C ASP A 49 -12.06 9.81 11.61
N GLY A 50 -12.16 8.84 12.52
CA GLY A 50 -12.70 9.02 13.85
C GLY A 50 -14.23 9.17 13.90
N LYS A 51 -14.93 8.88 12.80
CA LYS A 51 -16.39 8.93 12.72
C LYS A 51 -17.01 7.70 13.39
N ARG A 52 -18.20 7.87 13.95
CA ARG A 52 -18.98 6.74 14.48
C ARG A 52 -19.70 6.07 13.33
N ILE A 53 -19.62 4.74 13.27
CA ILE A 53 -20.33 3.90 12.31
C ILE A 53 -21.12 2.82 13.03
N LEU A 54 -22.09 2.24 12.31
CA LEU A 54 -22.75 1.00 12.72
C LEU A 54 -21.98 -0.18 12.12
N GLY A 55 -21.63 -1.15 12.97
CA GLY A 55 -20.91 -2.36 12.57
C GLY A 55 -20.56 -3.22 13.78
N PRO A 56 -20.07 -4.46 13.57
CA PRO A 56 -19.63 -5.32 14.65
C PRO A 56 -18.52 -4.65 15.47
N PRO A 57 -18.59 -4.62 16.80
CA PRO A 57 -17.56 -3.99 17.63
C PRO A 57 -16.15 -4.56 17.40
N LYS A 58 -16.04 -5.88 17.14
CA LYS A 58 -14.78 -6.55 16.80
C LYS A 58 -14.19 -5.97 15.51
N ASP A 59 -14.99 -5.87 14.44
CA ASP A 59 -14.54 -5.40 13.13
C ASP A 59 -14.05 -3.95 13.20
N ILE A 60 -14.78 -3.09 13.94
CA ILE A 60 -14.38 -1.71 14.19
C ILE A 60 -13.07 -1.65 14.98
N ARG A 61 -12.88 -2.53 15.96
CA ARG A 61 -11.63 -2.63 16.74
C ARG A 61 -10.47 -3.03 15.85
N GLU A 62 -10.65 -4.03 14.98
CA GLU A 62 -9.62 -4.48 14.03
C GLU A 62 -9.15 -3.34 13.13
N VAL A 63 -10.07 -2.50 12.61
CA VAL A 63 -9.69 -1.33 11.79
C VAL A 63 -8.85 -0.34 12.57
N LYS A 64 -9.24 0.01 13.81
CA LYS A 64 -8.47 0.95 14.66
C LYS A 64 -7.08 0.43 14.96
N ASN A 65 -6.99 -0.86 15.29
CA ASN A 65 -5.74 -1.53 15.59
C ASN A 65 -4.82 -1.59 14.36
N ALA A 66 -5.36 -1.96 13.21
CA ALA A 66 -4.60 -1.98 11.96
C ALA A 66 -4.11 -0.57 11.59
N TYR A 67 -4.97 0.45 11.73
CA TYR A 67 -4.55 1.82 11.47
C TYR A 67 -3.39 2.25 12.37
N GLU A 68 -3.43 1.95 13.67
CA GLU A 68 -2.34 2.24 14.60
C GLU A 68 -1.05 1.53 14.18
N ALA A 69 -1.12 0.25 13.77
CA ALA A 69 0.05 -0.49 13.30
C ALA A 69 0.64 0.07 12.00
N TYR A 70 -0.19 0.45 11.03
CA TYR A 70 0.26 1.01 9.75
C TYR A 70 0.77 2.46 9.87
N GLU A 71 0.23 3.26 10.81
CA GLU A 71 0.67 4.64 11.03
C GLU A 71 2.14 4.73 11.44
N TYR A 72 2.62 3.75 12.22
CA TYR A 72 4.02 3.65 12.65
C TYR A 72 4.91 2.83 11.73
N MET A 73 4.41 2.37 10.57
CA MET A 73 5.12 1.45 9.69
C MET A 73 6.51 1.94 9.27
N SER A 74 6.66 3.24 9.03
CA SER A 74 7.95 3.85 8.66
C SER A 74 9.01 3.79 9.78
N SER A 75 8.62 3.62 11.04
CA SER A 75 9.52 3.57 12.19
C SER A 75 10.07 2.17 12.46
N TYR A 76 9.43 1.11 11.95
CA TYR A 76 9.85 -0.26 12.21
C TYR A 76 11.08 -0.66 11.39
N ASP A 77 11.99 -1.41 12.01
CA ASP A 77 13.08 -2.10 11.31
C ASP A 77 12.60 -3.49 10.87
N PRO A 78 12.56 -3.80 9.55
CA PRO A 78 12.14 -5.12 9.09
C PRO A 78 13.03 -6.26 9.59
N CYS A 79 14.21 -5.98 10.11
CA CYS A 79 15.11 -6.98 10.69
C CYS A 79 14.99 -7.08 12.22
N SER A 80 14.06 -6.35 12.85
CA SER A 80 13.81 -6.36 14.30
C SER A 80 12.64 -7.27 14.66
N MET A 81 12.92 -8.35 15.39
CA MET A 81 11.87 -9.20 15.94
C MET A 81 11.03 -8.48 17.01
N GLU A 82 11.63 -7.53 17.75
CA GLU A 82 10.93 -6.72 18.74
C GLU A 82 9.88 -5.81 18.07
N ASP A 83 10.21 -5.24 16.91
CA ASP A 83 9.27 -4.44 16.13
C ASP A 83 8.14 -5.30 15.57
N LEU A 84 8.42 -6.55 15.14
CA LEU A 84 7.38 -7.49 14.73
C LEU A 84 6.40 -7.76 15.90
N LEU A 85 6.90 -8.03 17.08
CA LEU A 85 6.07 -8.23 18.26
C LEU A 85 5.26 -6.96 18.61
N THR A 86 5.85 -5.80 18.41
CA THR A 86 5.16 -4.51 18.59
C THR A 86 4.04 -4.31 17.58
N VAL A 87 4.28 -4.59 16.30
CA VAL A 87 3.25 -4.56 15.25
C VAL A 87 2.10 -5.52 15.60
N HIS A 88 2.42 -6.76 15.98
CA HIS A 88 1.38 -7.70 16.40
C HIS A 88 0.62 -7.21 17.63
N ARG A 89 1.29 -6.58 18.59
CA ARG A 89 0.64 -6.01 19.78
C ARG A 89 -0.38 -4.92 19.39
N TYR A 90 -0.02 -4.02 18.49
CA TYR A 90 -0.97 -3.02 17.98
C TYR A 90 -2.12 -3.68 17.21
N MET A 91 -1.80 -4.57 16.28
CA MET A 91 -2.78 -5.24 15.41
C MET A 91 -3.83 -6.03 16.20
N MET A 92 -3.43 -6.67 17.31
CA MET A 92 -4.25 -7.61 18.06
C MET A 92 -4.68 -7.11 19.44
N LYS A 93 -4.42 -5.83 19.77
CA LYS A 93 -4.80 -5.21 21.04
C LYS A 93 -6.29 -5.36 21.31
N GLU A 94 -6.64 -5.88 22.50
CA GLU A 94 -8.02 -6.16 22.93
C GLU A 94 -8.79 -7.18 22.06
N LEU A 95 -8.11 -7.87 21.14
CA LEU A 95 -8.67 -8.95 20.34
C LEU A 95 -8.23 -10.33 20.87
N VAL A 96 -6.97 -10.42 21.31
CA VAL A 96 -6.41 -11.64 21.91
C VAL A 96 -5.62 -11.34 23.18
N PRO A 97 -5.58 -12.26 24.15
CA PRO A 97 -4.81 -12.06 25.40
C PRO A 97 -3.29 -11.97 25.17
N GLU A 98 -2.76 -12.71 24.19
CA GLU A 98 -1.32 -12.84 23.89
C GLU A 98 -0.83 -11.82 22.84
N ALA A 99 -1.48 -10.65 22.75
CA ALA A 99 -1.07 -9.61 21.79
C ALA A 99 0.38 -9.18 22.00
N GLY A 100 1.22 -9.33 20.96
CA GLY A 100 2.65 -9.00 21.02
C GLY A 100 3.52 -10.09 21.62
N CYS A 101 3.01 -11.31 21.77
CA CYS A 101 3.77 -12.47 22.26
C CYS A 101 3.58 -13.65 21.32
N PHE A 102 4.61 -14.46 21.17
CA PHE A 102 4.45 -15.74 20.50
C PHE A 102 3.49 -16.64 21.29
N ARG A 103 2.74 -17.46 20.56
CA ARG A 103 1.77 -18.37 21.16
C ARG A 103 2.43 -19.41 22.07
N SER A 104 1.75 -19.74 23.14
CA SER A 104 2.13 -20.78 24.08
C SER A 104 1.55 -22.15 23.71
N GLY A 105 0.45 -22.18 22.94
CA GLY A 105 -0.25 -23.37 22.47
C GLY A 105 0.09 -23.77 21.03
N ASN A 106 -0.13 -25.05 20.70
CA ASN A 106 -0.07 -25.51 19.32
C ASN A 106 -1.32 -25.04 18.57
N VAL A 107 -1.16 -24.71 17.28
CA VAL A 107 -2.25 -24.26 16.41
C VAL A 107 -2.24 -25.06 15.11
N GLY A 108 -3.42 -25.16 14.47
CA GLY A 108 -3.58 -25.66 13.11
C GLY A 108 -4.13 -24.55 12.24
N VAL A 109 -3.70 -24.49 11.00
CA VAL A 109 -4.29 -23.66 9.96
C VAL A 109 -5.37 -24.47 9.27
N PHE A 110 -6.60 -23.97 9.28
CA PHE A 110 -7.75 -24.66 8.72
C PHE A 110 -8.28 -23.90 7.50
N HIS A 111 -8.77 -24.67 6.53
CA HIS A 111 -9.60 -24.16 5.43
C HIS A 111 -10.97 -24.85 5.55
N GLY A 112 -11.97 -24.12 6.05
CA GLY A 112 -13.21 -24.73 6.54
C GLY A 112 -12.91 -25.68 7.69
N ASP A 113 -13.41 -26.92 7.60
CA ASP A 113 -13.18 -27.96 8.63
C ASP A 113 -11.92 -28.80 8.37
N GLN A 114 -11.20 -28.56 7.30
CA GLN A 114 -10.01 -29.32 6.91
C GLN A 114 -8.74 -28.66 7.48
N LEU A 115 -7.96 -29.44 8.25
CA LEU A 115 -6.61 -29.03 8.65
C LEU A 115 -5.71 -29.02 7.43
N VAL A 116 -5.23 -27.83 7.04
CA VAL A 116 -4.34 -27.62 5.88
C VAL A 116 -2.88 -27.73 6.29
N HIS A 117 -2.56 -27.16 7.45
CA HIS A 117 -1.19 -27.12 7.97
C HIS A 117 -1.19 -27.12 9.49
N ALA A 118 -0.34 -27.95 10.10
CA ALA A 118 -0.02 -27.86 11.51
C ALA A 118 1.13 -26.89 11.69
N GLY A 119 0.90 -25.75 12.33
CA GLY A 119 1.96 -24.79 12.63
C GLY A 119 3.13 -25.42 13.39
N THR A 120 4.28 -24.77 13.36
CA THR A 120 5.46 -25.17 14.14
C THR A 120 5.07 -25.43 15.61
N PRO A 121 5.49 -26.53 16.26
CA PRO A 121 5.17 -26.73 17.68
C PRO A 121 5.59 -25.52 18.52
N ALA A 122 4.71 -25.06 19.43
CA ALA A 122 4.84 -23.80 20.14
C ALA A 122 6.21 -23.61 20.82
N LYS A 123 6.76 -24.67 21.40
CA LYS A 123 8.06 -24.64 22.08
C LYS A 123 9.24 -24.26 21.18
N PHE A 124 9.12 -24.46 19.86
CA PHE A 124 10.18 -24.13 18.89
C PHE A 124 9.98 -22.79 18.19
N VAL A 125 8.80 -22.18 18.33
CA VAL A 125 8.48 -20.90 17.65
C VAL A 125 9.50 -19.82 17.93
N PRO A 126 9.94 -19.53 19.17
CA PRO A 126 10.92 -18.47 19.41
C PRO A 126 12.26 -18.72 18.70
N GLU A 127 12.71 -19.97 18.68
CA GLU A 127 13.98 -20.35 18.04
C GLU A 127 13.90 -20.22 16.52
N VAL A 128 12.85 -20.79 15.91
CA VAL A 128 12.67 -20.74 14.45
C VAL A 128 12.45 -19.30 13.96
N MET A 129 11.71 -18.48 14.73
CA MET A 129 11.59 -17.06 14.41
C MET A 129 12.93 -16.31 14.52
N SER A 130 13.76 -16.62 15.51
CA SER A 130 15.12 -16.05 15.58
C SER A 130 15.93 -16.41 14.35
N GLN A 131 15.90 -17.67 13.92
CA GLN A 131 16.60 -18.13 12.70
C GLN A 131 16.07 -17.43 11.45
N LEU A 132 14.76 -17.22 11.33
CA LEU A 132 14.15 -16.48 10.20
C LEU A 132 14.64 -15.02 10.15
N PHE A 133 14.74 -14.35 11.30
CA PHE A 133 15.26 -12.98 11.36
C PHE A 133 16.77 -12.91 11.12
N ASP A 134 17.54 -13.90 11.58
CA ASP A 134 18.97 -14.01 11.26
C ASP A 134 19.19 -14.19 9.76
N TRP A 135 18.39 -15.06 9.12
CA TRP A 135 18.39 -15.21 7.68
C TRP A 135 18.02 -13.90 6.98
N LEU A 136 16.98 -13.21 7.44
CA LEU A 136 16.52 -11.93 6.87
C LEU A 136 17.62 -10.87 6.89
N ARG A 137 18.44 -10.82 7.94
CA ARG A 137 19.58 -9.89 8.08
C ARG A 137 20.74 -10.25 7.17
N THR A 138 21.05 -11.54 7.01
CA THR A 138 22.30 -12.00 6.42
C THR A 138 22.19 -12.39 4.96
N THR A 139 21.00 -12.71 4.47
CA THR A 139 20.81 -13.18 3.10
C THR A 139 21.12 -12.09 2.07
N SER A 140 21.83 -12.47 1.00
CA SER A 140 22.11 -11.65 -0.18
C SER A 140 21.03 -11.72 -1.26
N MET A 141 19.92 -12.42 -1.00
CA MET A 141 18.81 -12.53 -1.95
C MET A 141 18.25 -11.17 -2.33
N HIS A 142 17.77 -11.08 -3.56
CA HIS A 142 17.10 -9.87 -4.04
C HIS A 142 15.88 -9.53 -3.15
N PRO A 143 15.66 -8.26 -2.74
CA PRO A 143 14.60 -7.89 -1.80
C PRO A 143 13.18 -8.33 -2.17
N LEU A 144 12.83 -8.39 -3.47
CA LEU A 144 11.55 -8.95 -3.92
C LEU A 144 11.39 -10.43 -3.55
N ILE A 145 12.45 -11.24 -3.74
CA ILE A 145 12.43 -12.67 -3.39
C ILE A 145 12.45 -12.81 -1.88
N LYS A 146 13.32 -12.07 -1.22
CA LYS A 146 13.52 -12.05 0.23
C LYS A 146 12.20 -11.76 0.98
N SER A 147 11.41 -10.77 0.53
CA SER A 147 10.12 -10.45 1.14
C SER A 147 9.09 -11.57 0.95
N CYS A 148 9.05 -12.21 -0.21
CA CYS A 148 8.15 -13.33 -0.47
C CYS A 148 8.53 -14.58 0.35
N VAL A 149 9.82 -14.91 0.44
CA VAL A 149 10.32 -16.04 1.26
C VAL A 149 10.01 -15.78 2.73
N PHE A 150 10.30 -14.58 3.25
CA PHE A 150 9.98 -14.24 4.63
C PHE A 150 8.48 -14.39 4.89
N HIS A 151 7.62 -13.90 4.00
CA HIS A 151 6.17 -14.00 4.15
C HIS A 151 5.72 -15.47 4.21
N TYR A 152 6.20 -16.31 3.29
CA TYR A 152 5.90 -17.75 3.29
C TYR A 152 6.34 -18.44 4.59
N GLU A 153 7.59 -18.26 4.98
CA GLU A 153 8.13 -18.88 6.20
C GLU A 153 7.40 -18.43 7.46
N PHE A 154 7.03 -17.13 7.51
CA PHE A 154 6.25 -16.59 8.61
C PHE A 154 4.85 -17.23 8.70
N GLU A 155 4.14 -17.37 7.58
CA GLU A 155 2.85 -18.06 7.53
C GLU A 155 2.98 -19.55 7.86
N PHE A 156 4.07 -20.19 7.42
CA PHE A 156 4.36 -21.59 7.72
C PHE A 156 4.64 -21.82 9.22
N ILE A 157 5.46 -20.99 9.84
CA ILE A 157 5.76 -21.03 11.29
C ILE A 157 4.49 -20.78 12.10
N HIS A 158 3.68 -19.84 11.64
CA HIS A 158 2.43 -19.40 12.29
C HIS A 158 2.64 -19.01 13.76
N PRO A 159 3.46 -17.96 14.04
CA PRO A 159 4.02 -17.73 15.37
C PRO A 159 3.02 -17.24 16.42
N PHE A 160 1.85 -16.75 16.02
CA PHE A 160 0.85 -16.17 16.92
C PHE A 160 -0.40 -17.03 17.01
N SER A 161 -1.19 -16.83 18.06
CA SER A 161 -2.49 -17.51 18.24
C SER A 161 -3.55 -17.02 17.24
N ASP A 162 -3.48 -15.74 16.82
CA ASP A 162 -4.30 -15.10 15.78
C ASP A 162 -3.49 -13.91 15.23
N GLY A 163 -3.90 -13.38 14.06
CA GLY A 163 -3.29 -12.19 13.46
C GLY A 163 -2.03 -12.45 12.63
N ASN A 164 -1.67 -13.71 12.35
CA ASN A 164 -0.51 -14.05 11.53
C ASN A 164 -0.64 -13.43 10.13
N GLY A 165 -1.72 -13.67 9.40
CA GLY A 165 -1.93 -13.13 8.05
C GLY A 165 -1.83 -11.61 7.99
N ARG A 166 -2.47 -10.89 8.91
CA ARG A 166 -2.42 -9.43 8.99
C ARG A 166 -1.00 -8.91 9.24
N THR A 167 -0.29 -9.53 10.18
CA THR A 167 1.09 -9.18 10.53
C THR A 167 2.06 -9.52 9.40
N GLY A 168 1.94 -10.71 8.80
CA GLY A 168 2.78 -11.17 7.69
C GLY A 168 2.67 -10.28 6.46
N ARG A 169 1.46 -9.86 6.08
CA ARG A 169 1.23 -8.95 4.96
C ARG A 169 1.83 -7.57 5.22
N LEU A 170 1.61 -6.98 6.40
CA LEU A 170 2.24 -5.71 6.76
C LEU A 170 3.77 -5.82 6.72
N TRP A 171 4.34 -6.92 7.24
CA TRP A 171 5.79 -7.12 7.26
C TRP A 171 6.38 -7.29 5.87
N HIS A 172 5.68 -8.02 5.00
CA HIS A 172 6.04 -8.12 3.58
C HIS A 172 6.12 -6.72 2.93
N SER A 173 5.08 -5.92 3.11
CA SER A 173 5.01 -4.55 2.60
C SER A 173 6.12 -3.67 3.19
N LEU A 174 6.45 -3.82 4.46
CA LEU A 174 7.56 -3.12 5.13
C LEU A 174 8.92 -3.45 4.50
N ILE A 175 9.22 -4.73 4.25
CA ILE A 175 10.47 -5.16 3.61
C ILE A 175 10.60 -4.53 2.22
N LEU A 176 9.52 -4.52 1.43
CA LEU A 176 9.50 -3.93 0.09
C LEU A 176 9.71 -2.41 0.12
N GLN A 177 9.05 -1.70 1.02
CA GLN A 177 9.17 -0.24 1.16
C GLN A 177 10.59 0.19 1.53
N ARG A 178 11.26 -0.56 2.41
CA ARG A 178 12.66 -0.30 2.78
C ARG A 178 13.62 -0.45 1.60
N TRP A 179 13.26 -1.30 0.63
CA TRP A 179 14.05 -1.45 -0.60
C TRP A 179 13.72 -0.36 -1.63
N LYS A 180 12.44 -0.11 -1.90
CA LYS A 180 12.00 0.87 -2.92
C LYS A 180 10.75 1.63 -2.45
N PRO A 181 10.83 2.98 -2.34
CA PRO A 181 9.70 3.81 -1.91
C PRO A 181 8.44 3.68 -2.78
N ILE A 182 8.53 3.19 -4.02
CA ILE A 182 7.37 2.95 -4.88
C ILE A 182 6.34 2.02 -4.22
N PHE A 183 6.78 1.11 -3.35
CA PHE A 183 5.89 0.20 -2.63
C PHE A 183 5.06 0.88 -1.52
N LEU A 184 5.33 2.16 -1.21
CA LEU A 184 4.41 3.00 -0.42
C LEU A 184 3.12 3.31 -1.19
N TRP A 185 3.19 3.33 -2.52
CA TRP A 185 2.09 3.67 -3.43
C TRP A 185 1.46 2.44 -4.08
N LEU A 186 2.12 1.31 -3.97
CA LEU A 186 1.67 0.01 -4.49
C LEU A 186 1.48 -0.95 -3.31
N PRO A 187 0.34 -0.85 -2.61
CA PRO A 187 0.05 -1.79 -1.53
C PRO A 187 -0.16 -3.19 -2.08
N ILE A 188 0.39 -4.19 -1.39
CA ILE A 188 0.33 -5.59 -1.81
C ILE A 188 -1.00 -6.24 -1.37
N GLU A 189 -1.58 -5.76 -0.30
CA GLU A 189 -2.78 -6.33 0.31
C GLU A 189 -4.00 -6.33 -0.64
N PRO A 190 -4.32 -5.24 -1.38
CA PRO A 190 -5.37 -5.26 -2.38
C PRO A 190 -5.15 -6.30 -3.48
N LEU A 191 -3.91 -6.48 -3.90
CA LEU A 191 -3.55 -7.45 -4.95
C LEU A 191 -3.74 -8.89 -4.47
N ILE A 192 -3.38 -9.17 -3.21
CA ILE A 192 -3.62 -10.47 -2.57
C ILE A 192 -5.12 -10.70 -2.42
N GLN A 193 -5.89 -9.69 -1.99
CA GLN A 193 -7.34 -9.78 -1.85
C GLN A 193 -8.01 -10.12 -3.19
N GLU A 194 -7.64 -9.45 -4.26
CA GLU A 194 -8.18 -9.70 -5.61
C GLU A 194 -7.90 -11.13 -6.10
N LYS A 195 -6.73 -11.68 -5.75
CA LYS A 195 -6.28 -13.03 -6.15
C LYS A 195 -6.27 -14.01 -4.96
N GLN A 196 -7.18 -13.85 -4.00
CA GLN A 196 -7.16 -14.57 -2.71
C GLN A 196 -7.15 -16.10 -2.86
N GLU A 197 -7.93 -16.65 -3.79
CA GLU A 197 -7.92 -18.10 -4.06
C GLU A 197 -6.54 -18.58 -4.54
N GLY A 198 -5.89 -17.81 -5.42
CA GLY A 198 -4.54 -18.09 -5.91
C GLY A 198 -3.50 -18.02 -4.78
N TYR A 199 -3.64 -17.05 -3.88
CA TYR A 199 -2.78 -16.88 -2.72
C TYR A 199 -2.82 -18.10 -1.80
N TYR A 200 -4.00 -18.56 -1.39
CA TYR A 200 -4.13 -19.75 -0.55
C TYR A 200 -3.73 -21.04 -1.28
N LYS A 201 -4.03 -21.14 -2.58
CA LYS A 201 -3.56 -22.27 -3.39
C LYS A 201 -2.04 -22.35 -3.43
N ALA A 202 -1.35 -21.23 -3.63
CA ALA A 202 0.11 -21.18 -3.66
C ALA A 202 0.73 -21.53 -2.31
N LEU A 203 0.13 -21.07 -1.19
CA LEU A 203 0.55 -21.48 0.16
C LEU A 203 0.41 -22.99 0.35
N ASN A 204 -0.75 -23.55 0.00
CA ASN A 204 -1.04 -24.98 0.17
C ASN A 204 -0.13 -25.86 -0.69
N GLU A 205 0.14 -25.44 -1.94
CA GLU A 205 1.06 -26.13 -2.83
C GLU A 205 2.49 -26.11 -2.28
N SER A 206 2.96 -24.96 -1.82
CA SER A 206 4.26 -24.81 -1.18
C SER A 206 4.41 -25.68 0.06
N ASN A 207 3.37 -25.73 0.92
CA ASN A 207 3.35 -26.59 2.11
C ASN A 207 3.40 -28.07 1.72
N SER A 208 2.68 -28.48 0.68
CA SER A 208 2.64 -29.87 0.21
C SER A 208 3.95 -30.35 -0.39
N LEU A 209 4.66 -29.44 -1.08
CA LEU A 209 5.97 -29.71 -1.69
C LEU A 209 7.12 -29.50 -0.72
N ASN A 210 6.86 -28.91 0.43
CA ASN A 210 7.86 -28.48 1.42
C ASN A 210 8.92 -27.55 0.79
N GLU A 211 8.47 -26.62 -0.08
CA GLU A 211 9.32 -25.62 -0.74
C GLU A 211 8.53 -24.34 -1.01
N CYS A 212 9.19 -23.17 -0.89
CA CYS A 212 8.53 -21.88 -1.06
C CYS A 212 8.33 -21.42 -2.52
N THR A 213 8.85 -22.17 -3.51
CA THR A 213 8.87 -21.76 -4.93
C THR A 213 7.48 -21.42 -5.51
N PRO A 214 6.41 -22.22 -5.29
CA PRO A 214 5.08 -21.88 -5.80
C PRO A 214 4.57 -20.55 -5.24
N PHE A 215 4.73 -20.33 -3.94
CA PHE A 215 4.29 -19.09 -3.29
C PHE A 215 5.10 -17.87 -3.76
N VAL A 216 6.42 -18.00 -3.82
CA VAL A 216 7.29 -16.93 -4.30
C VAL A 216 6.96 -16.56 -5.74
N THR A 217 6.73 -17.55 -6.61
CA THR A 217 6.35 -17.32 -8.01
C THR A 217 5.03 -16.57 -8.10
N PHE A 218 4.00 -17.01 -7.37
CA PHE A 218 2.70 -16.33 -7.31
C PHE A 218 2.85 -14.87 -6.88
N MET A 219 3.57 -14.60 -5.78
CA MET A 219 3.74 -13.24 -5.26
C MET A 219 4.50 -12.34 -6.24
N LEU A 220 5.53 -12.85 -6.91
CA LEU A 220 6.27 -12.11 -7.94
C LEU A 220 5.41 -11.79 -9.16
N GLU A 221 4.52 -12.69 -9.57
CA GLU A 221 3.54 -12.45 -10.64
C GLU A 221 2.55 -11.35 -10.26
N VAL A 222 2.01 -11.40 -9.04
CA VAL A 222 1.11 -10.37 -8.51
C VAL A 222 1.78 -8.99 -8.53
N ILE A 223 3.01 -8.90 -8.02
CA ILE A 223 3.78 -7.64 -8.00
C ILE A 223 4.09 -7.17 -9.42
N ARG A 224 4.49 -8.07 -10.32
CA ARG A 224 4.76 -7.75 -11.74
C ARG A 224 3.53 -7.15 -12.43
N ASP A 225 2.38 -7.78 -12.25
CA ASP A 225 1.14 -7.37 -12.90
C ASP A 225 0.72 -5.96 -12.43
N ALA A 226 0.81 -5.70 -11.14
CA ALA A 226 0.51 -4.39 -10.56
C ALA A 226 1.48 -3.29 -11.05
N LEU A 227 2.77 -3.59 -11.11
CA LEU A 227 3.76 -2.65 -11.66
C LEU A 227 3.52 -2.40 -13.16
N ALA A 228 3.12 -3.44 -13.92
CA ALA A 228 2.79 -3.31 -15.33
C ALA A 228 1.56 -2.41 -15.55
N GLU A 229 0.54 -2.53 -14.71
CA GLU A 229 -0.65 -1.67 -14.75
C GLU A 229 -0.31 -0.20 -14.49
N ILE A 230 0.49 0.09 -13.47
CA ILE A 230 0.98 1.46 -13.20
C ILE A 230 1.74 2.00 -14.40
N MET A 231 2.63 1.21 -15.00
CA MET A 231 3.40 1.62 -16.18
C MET A 231 2.53 1.87 -17.41
N GLN A 232 1.48 1.08 -17.62
CA GLN A 232 0.53 1.29 -18.72
C GLN A 232 -0.29 2.57 -18.51
N ASN A 233 -0.77 2.79 -17.30
CA ASN A 233 -1.49 4.00 -16.93
C ASN A 233 -0.62 5.25 -17.07
N GLN A 234 0.69 5.17 -16.78
CA GLN A 234 1.65 6.26 -17.03
C GLN A 234 1.93 6.47 -18.54
N LYS A 235 2.01 5.40 -19.35
CA LYS A 235 2.20 5.52 -20.80
C LYS A 235 0.99 6.12 -21.50
N ALA A 236 -0.21 5.84 -21.06
CA ALA A 236 -1.43 6.48 -21.54
C ALA A 236 -1.44 7.99 -21.25
N PHE A 237 -0.58 8.45 -20.34
CA PHE A 237 -0.42 9.86 -19.94
C PHE A 237 0.73 10.61 -20.69
N ILE A 238 1.55 9.89 -21.47
CA ILE A 238 2.60 10.50 -22.32
C ILE A 238 1.99 10.73 -23.69
N PRO A 239 1.74 11.98 -24.14
CA PRO A 239 1.30 12.24 -25.50
C PRO A 239 2.44 11.84 -26.47
N THR A 240 2.21 10.79 -27.25
CA THR A 240 3.09 10.48 -28.39
C THR A 240 3.05 11.65 -29.39
N ASN A 241 4.20 12.21 -29.70
CA ASN A 241 4.38 13.29 -30.69
C ASN A 241 4.22 12.77 -32.14
N ASP A 242 3.18 12.01 -32.43
CA ASP A 242 2.81 11.62 -33.79
C ASP A 242 1.29 11.71 -33.96
N ALA A 243 0.81 12.92 -34.20
CA ALA A 243 -0.51 13.12 -34.79
C ALA A 243 -0.54 14.33 -35.68
N LYS A 244 -0.17 14.10 -36.94
CA LYS A 244 -0.79 14.85 -38.04
C LYS A 244 -2.13 14.12 -38.34
N ASN A 245 -3.22 14.90 -38.20
CA ASN A 245 -4.59 14.59 -38.65
C ASN A 245 -5.33 13.42 -37.97
N VAL A 246 -6.27 13.73 -37.06
CA VAL A 246 -7.69 13.43 -37.22
C VAL A 246 -8.49 14.31 -36.24
N GLY A 247 -9.56 14.90 -36.73
CA GLY A 247 -10.36 15.89 -36.04
C GLY A 247 -11.34 15.31 -35.01
N ARG A 248 -11.67 16.21 -34.09
CA ARG A 248 -12.93 16.34 -33.31
C ARG A 248 -13.53 15.10 -32.64
N ASN A 249 -13.55 15.21 -31.32
CA ASN A 249 -14.32 14.54 -30.30
C ASN A 249 -13.52 13.65 -29.34
N ALA A 250 -12.82 14.28 -28.40
CA ALA A 250 -12.41 13.65 -27.15
C ALA A 250 -12.38 14.74 -26.08
N ALA A 251 -13.53 15.15 -25.64
CA ALA A 251 -13.73 16.16 -24.59
C ALA A 251 -14.12 15.50 -23.27
N ASP A 252 -13.51 14.39 -22.89
CA ASP A 252 -13.69 13.84 -21.54
C ASP A 252 -12.55 12.89 -21.24
N ASN A 253 -11.54 13.34 -20.52
CA ASN A 253 -10.71 12.63 -19.55
C ASN A 253 -9.36 13.34 -19.35
N VAL A 254 -9.39 14.48 -18.68
CA VAL A 254 -8.20 15.02 -18.01
C VAL A 254 -8.61 15.31 -16.56
N GLY A 255 -8.54 14.30 -15.72
CA GLY A 255 -8.63 14.45 -14.28
C GLY A 255 -7.42 15.19 -13.71
N ILE A 256 -7.13 16.39 -14.22
CA ILE A 256 -6.23 17.31 -13.53
C ILE A 256 -6.92 17.62 -12.22
N ASN A 257 -6.27 17.28 -11.11
CA ASN A 257 -6.85 17.48 -9.79
C ASN A 257 -7.03 18.98 -9.52
N ARG A 258 -8.22 19.49 -9.83
CA ARG A 258 -8.62 20.90 -9.71
C ARG A 258 -8.47 21.40 -8.28
N ASP A 259 -8.63 20.50 -7.30
CA ASP A 259 -8.47 20.81 -5.88
C ASP A 259 -7.01 21.10 -5.53
N VAL A 260 -6.07 20.44 -6.18
CA VAL A 260 -4.63 20.73 -6.03
C VAL A 260 -4.31 22.11 -6.58
N VAL A 261 -4.83 22.47 -7.76
CA VAL A 261 -4.67 23.83 -8.31
C VAL A 261 -5.22 24.87 -7.34
N MET A 262 -6.42 24.69 -6.83
CA MET A 262 -7.03 25.61 -5.86
C MET A 262 -6.23 25.70 -4.55
N LYS A 263 -5.71 24.59 -4.03
CA LYS A 263 -4.85 24.58 -2.83
C LYS A 263 -3.54 25.35 -3.04
N ILE A 264 -2.91 25.20 -4.20
CA ILE A 264 -1.69 25.96 -4.52
C ILE A 264 -2.02 27.45 -4.63
N LEU A 265 -3.08 27.83 -5.31
CA LEU A 265 -3.50 29.23 -5.47
C LEU A 265 -3.88 29.89 -4.15
N LYS A 266 -4.50 29.12 -3.21
CA LYS A 266 -4.76 29.62 -1.84
C LYS A 266 -3.49 29.92 -1.05
N LYS A 267 -2.44 29.07 -1.21
CA LYS A 267 -1.16 29.25 -0.49
C LYS A 267 -0.25 30.29 -1.15
N GLN A 268 -0.32 30.39 -2.47
CA GLN A 268 0.55 31.25 -3.28
C GLN A 268 -0.28 32.01 -4.34
N PRO A 269 -1.00 33.09 -3.96
CA PRO A 269 -1.91 33.80 -4.87
C PRO A 269 -1.24 34.44 -6.09
N HIS A 270 0.05 34.71 -6.04
CA HIS A 270 0.80 35.32 -7.15
C HIS A 270 1.39 34.31 -8.14
N THR A 271 1.09 33.01 -7.99
CA THR A 271 1.64 31.95 -8.85
C THR A 271 1.21 32.14 -10.31
N THR A 272 2.17 32.01 -11.23
CA THR A 272 1.92 32.05 -12.68
C THR A 272 1.48 30.69 -13.21
N ALA A 273 0.82 30.67 -14.38
CA ALA A 273 0.47 29.42 -15.05
C ALA A 273 1.72 28.55 -15.36
N LYS A 274 2.87 29.18 -15.62
CA LYS A 274 4.14 28.49 -15.85
C LYS A 274 4.65 27.84 -14.56
N SER A 275 4.66 28.58 -13.45
CA SER A 275 5.09 28.04 -12.15
C SER A 275 4.14 26.93 -11.65
N LEU A 276 2.83 27.05 -11.93
CA LEU A 276 1.88 25.98 -11.66
C LEU A 276 2.15 24.74 -12.52
N ALA A 277 2.48 24.96 -13.80
CA ALA A 277 2.81 23.87 -14.71
C ALA A 277 4.06 23.11 -14.25
N GLU A 278 5.10 23.84 -13.83
CA GLU A 278 6.32 23.27 -13.27
C GLU A 278 6.04 22.52 -11.96
N ALA A 279 5.27 23.12 -11.03
CA ALA A 279 4.94 22.52 -9.74
C ALA A 279 4.06 21.25 -9.85
N MET A 280 3.28 21.14 -10.93
CA MET A 280 2.36 20.01 -11.17
C MET A 280 2.86 19.05 -12.25
N ASN A 281 4.07 19.27 -12.80
CA ASN A 281 4.62 18.52 -13.92
C ASN A 281 3.68 18.45 -15.13
N LEU A 282 3.02 19.56 -15.46
CA LEU A 282 2.06 19.72 -16.55
C LEU A 282 2.56 20.70 -17.60
N SER A 283 2.02 20.62 -18.81
CA SER A 283 2.28 21.67 -19.80
C SER A 283 1.56 22.98 -19.41
N PRO A 284 2.13 24.16 -19.72
CA PRO A 284 1.47 25.45 -19.48
C PRO A 284 0.06 25.53 -20.07
N ARG A 285 -0.17 24.94 -21.26
CA ARG A 285 -1.47 24.90 -21.93
C ARG A 285 -2.52 24.10 -21.16
N GLN A 286 -2.12 23.00 -20.50
CA GLN A 286 -3.03 22.21 -19.67
C GLN A 286 -3.45 23.00 -18.43
N VAL A 287 -2.50 23.65 -17.76
CA VAL A 287 -2.79 24.51 -16.61
C VAL A 287 -3.66 25.70 -16.98
N GLU A 288 -3.37 26.38 -18.10
CA GLU A 288 -4.18 27.49 -18.60
C GLU A 288 -5.64 27.08 -18.86
N ARG A 289 -5.86 25.87 -19.42
CA ARG A 289 -7.19 25.32 -19.62
C ARG A 289 -7.93 25.11 -18.30
N VAL A 290 -7.28 24.51 -17.30
CA VAL A 290 -7.87 24.28 -15.97
C VAL A 290 -8.18 25.60 -15.27
N LEU A 291 -7.26 26.58 -15.34
CA LEU A 291 -7.52 27.93 -14.79
C LEU A 291 -8.72 28.63 -15.49
N ALA A 292 -8.84 28.45 -16.80
CA ALA A 292 -9.95 29.00 -17.56
C ALA A 292 -11.29 28.35 -17.17
N GLU A 293 -11.32 27.04 -16.97
CA GLU A 293 -12.49 26.29 -16.49
C GLU A 293 -12.88 26.70 -15.06
N LEU A 294 -11.92 26.73 -14.12
CA LEU A 294 -12.18 27.16 -12.74
C LEU A 294 -12.67 28.61 -12.66
N LYS A 295 -12.16 29.48 -13.54
CA LYS A 295 -12.61 30.86 -13.66
C LYS A 295 -14.05 30.93 -14.22
N LYS A 296 -14.38 30.12 -15.22
CA LYS A 296 -15.74 30.02 -15.78
C LYS A 296 -16.74 29.50 -14.75
N GLU A 297 -16.32 28.60 -13.88
CA GLU A 297 -17.13 28.06 -12.76
C GLU A 297 -17.21 29.04 -11.57
N GLY A 298 -16.55 30.18 -11.61
CA GLY A 298 -16.55 31.16 -10.53
C GLY A 298 -15.76 30.74 -9.28
N LYS A 299 -15.01 29.63 -9.34
CA LYS A 299 -14.21 29.10 -8.20
C LYS A 299 -12.93 29.87 -7.94
N ILE A 300 -12.41 30.54 -8.98
CA ILE A 300 -11.25 31.41 -8.87
C ILE A 300 -11.48 32.70 -9.63
N VAL A 301 -10.91 33.81 -9.15
CA VAL A 301 -10.93 35.11 -9.80
C VAL A 301 -9.51 35.66 -9.87
N ARG A 302 -9.12 36.24 -11.00
CA ARG A 302 -7.83 36.92 -11.09
C ARG A 302 -8.02 38.41 -10.90
N ARG A 303 -7.33 38.99 -9.93
CA ARG A 303 -7.29 40.44 -9.71
C ARG A 303 -5.96 41.01 -10.15
N GLY A 304 -5.99 42.08 -10.94
CA GLY A 304 -4.81 42.78 -11.46
C GLY A 304 -4.32 42.29 -12.81
N SER A 305 -3.13 42.71 -13.20
CA SER A 305 -2.54 42.43 -14.51
C SER A 305 -2.01 41.01 -14.66
N ASN A 306 -1.74 40.54 -15.89
CA ASN A 306 -1.15 39.23 -16.14
C ASN A 306 0.25 39.06 -15.54
N LYS A 307 0.99 40.16 -15.30
CA LYS A 307 2.34 40.11 -14.73
C LYS A 307 2.41 40.25 -13.21
N SER A 308 1.47 40.99 -12.60
CA SER A 308 1.51 41.32 -11.17
C SER A 308 0.20 41.02 -10.43
N GLY A 309 -0.76 40.39 -11.06
CA GLY A 309 -2.05 40.06 -10.46
C GLY A 309 -1.98 38.83 -9.54
N CYS A 310 -2.99 38.70 -8.66
CA CYS A 310 -3.16 37.58 -7.76
C CYS A 310 -4.46 36.79 -8.07
N TRP A 311 -4.49 35.53 -7.64
CA TRP A 311 -5.64 34.67 -7.72
C TRP A 311 -6.38 34.68 -6.37
N GLU A 312 -7.68 34.90 -6.43
CA GLU A 312 -8.58 34.67 -5.30
C GLU A 312 -9.34 33.36 -5.53
N VAL A 313 -9.39 32.53 -4.54
CA VAL A 313 -10.12 31.26 -4.54
C VAL A 313 -11.36 31.45 -3.67
N ASN A 314 -12.52 31.33 -4.29
CA ASN A 314 -13.83 31.44 -3.63
C ASN A 314 -14.19 30.18 -2.84
#